data_ccf200b31a5eab208580ad759b66ef25
#
_entry.id   ccf200b31a5eab208580ad759b66ef25
#
_cell.length_a   1.000
_cell.length_b   1.000
_cell.length_c   1.000
_cell.angle_alpha   90.00
_cell.angle_beta   90.00
_cell.angle_gamma   90.00
#
_symmetry.space_group_name_H-M   'P 1'
#
loop_
_entity.id
_entity.type
_entity.pdbx_description
1 polymer ?
#
loop_
_entity_poly.entity_id
_entity_poly.type
_entity_poly.pdbx_seq_one_letter_code
_entity_poly.pdbx_strand_id
1 'polypeptide(L)'
;MLLSCHNKKQPVKNFYLTKHFSVAIIIEVDIPMMKINVANLADRPGEEIPFEFTTVAGEIDAIADTYSFEGDIVVRGVYVHTGRCYRFTGQISCTKSFVCDRCLEPSSLQQVHDFNEEFQRGSEPASGGEKTKIVNYFDGDVIDLSPVIRDVLLSDQPLNNICNADCRGLCLKCGANLNHGDCGCDRTVIDPRLAALQQLLKQNNSSIE
;
A
#
# COMPACT_ATOMS: atom_id res chain seq x y z
N MET A 1 36.11 -27.58 6.81
CA MET A 1 36.37 -26.73 5.62
C MET A 1 35.05 -26.01 5.31
N LEU A 2 34.83 -24.87 5.98
CA LEU A 2 33.59 -24.11 5.93
C LEU A 2 33.73 -23.02 4.86
N LEU A 3 32.96 -23.14 3.76
CA LEU A 3 32.86 -22.10 2.72
C LEU A 3 31.82 -21.07 3.14
N SER A 4 32.32 -19.90 3.53
CA SER A 4 31.53 -18.69 3.78
C SER A 4 31.04 -18.11 2.46
N CYS A 5 29.72 -18.18 2.20
CA CYS A 5 29.09 -17.45 1.11
C CYS A 5 28.92 -15.98 1.51
N HIS A 6 29.82 -15.11 1.05
CA HIS A 6 29.63 -13.68 1.10
C HIS A 6 28.60 -13.27 0.04
N ASN A 7 27.41 -12.91 0.51
CA ASN A 7 26.37 -12.33 -0.33
C ASN A 7 26.73 -10.85 -0.55
N LYS A 8 27.33 -10.53 -1.70
CA LYS A 8 27.57 -9.17 -2.13
C LYS A 8 26.25 -8.55 -2.59
N LYS A 9 25.68 -7.67 -1.75
CA LYS A 9 24.59 -6.78 -2.16
C LYS A 9 25.05 -5.93 -3.34
N GLN A 10 24.36 -6.01 -4.47
CA GLN A 10 24.58 -5.12 -5.61
C GLN A 10 23.92 -3.76 -5.32
N PRO A 11 24.60 -2.63 -5.61
CA PRO A 11 23.99 -1.31 -5.44
C PRO A 11 22.88 -1.08 -6.48
N VAL A 12 21.76 -0.56 -6.00
CA VAL A 12 20.61 -0.17 -6.82
C VAL A 12 20.94 1.12 -7.56
N LYS A 13 20.91 1.09 -8.89
CA LYS A 13 21.18 2.25 -9.74
C LYS A 13 19.90 3.07 -9.95
N ASN A 14 19.85 4.28 -9.41
CA ASN A 14 18.78 5.23 -9.67
C ASN A 14 19.03 5.96 -10.99
N PHE A 15 18.11 5.84 -11.95
CA PHE A 15 18.16 6.51 -13.24
C PHE A 15 17.24 7.74 -13.23
N TYR A 16 17.83 8.92 -13.45
CA TYR A 16 17.06 10.14 -13.72
C TYR A 16 17.03 10.42 -15.22
N LEU A 17 15.82 10.39 -15.80
CA LEU A 17 15.60 10.79 -17.20
C LEU A 17 15.07 12.23 -17.25
N THR A 18 15.94 13.17 -17.54
CA THR A 18 15.53 14.54 -17.88
C THR A 18 15.25 14.64 -19.38
N LYS A 19 14.05 15.03 -19.75
CA LYS A 19 13.74 15.51 -21.13
C LYS A 19 14.35 16.90 -21.29
N HIS A 20 15.54 16.98 -21.72
CA HIS A 20 16.25 17.89 -22.59
C HIS A 20 17.76 17.86 -22.30
N PHE A 21 18.52 17.48 -23.34
CA PHE A 21 19.99 17.51 -23.47
C PHE A 21 20.84 16.58 -22.57
N SER A 22 21.23 15.47 -23.21
CA SER A 22 22.57 14.83 -23.17
C SER A 22 23.53 15.22 -22.02
N VAL A 23 23.33 14.63 -20.86
CA VAL A 23 24.36 14.06 -19.98
C VAL A 23 23.62 13.29 -18.89
N ALA A 24 23.72 11.96 -18.89
CA ALA A 24 23.29 11.16 -17.76
C ALA A 24 24.29 11.38 -16.61
N ILE A 25 23.95 12.21 -15.65
CA ILE A 25 24.72 12.29 -14.41
C ILE A 25 24.28 11.11 -13.56
N ILE A 26 25.11 10.08 -13.55
CA ILE A 26 24.99 8.96 -12.60
C ILE A 26 25.49 9.51 -11.26
N ILE A 27 24.57 9.90 -10.38
CA ILE A 27 24.91 10.16 -8.98
C ILE A 27 24.80 8.80 -8.27
N GLU A 28 25.93 8.14 -8.04
CA GLU A 28 26.02 7.05 -7.08
C GLU A 28 25.84 7.66 -5.69
N VAL A 29 24.62 7.58 -5.16
CA VAL A 29 24.35 7.90 -3.77
C VAL A 29 24.06 6.57 -3.07
N ASP A 30 25.07 6.11 -2.33
CA ASP A 30 24.97 4.97 -1.42
C ASP A 30 24.17 5.41 -0.19
N ILE A 31 22.84 5.52 -0.33
CA ILE A 31 21.94 5.87 0.76
C ILE A 31 20.85 4.79 0.81
N PRO A 32 20.84 3.94 1.86
CA PRO A 32 19.89 2.82 1.97
C PRO A 32 18.50 3.27 2.46
N MET A 33 18.02 4.44 2.07
CA MET A 33 16.69 4.94 2.41
C MET A 33 16.19 5.85 1.29
N MET A 34 14.85 5.98 1.12
CA MET A 34 14.21 6.82 0.10
C MET A 34 14.39 8.32 0.41
N LYS A 35 15.63 8.79 0.36
CA LYS A 35 16.02 10.16 0.67
C LYS A 35 16.23 10.97 -0.60
N ILE A 36 15.64 12.16 -0.64
CA ILE A 36 15.78 13.11 -1.74
C ILE A 36 16.44 14.38 -1.21
N ASN A 37 17.53 14.79 -1.86
CA ASN A 37 18.17 16.08 -1.59
C ASN A 37 17.44 17.17 -2.38
N VAL A 38 16.84 18.12 -1.67
CA VAL A 38 16.04 19.21 -2.23
C VAL A 38 16.78 20.56 -2.27
N ALA A 39 18.06 20.61 -1.88
CA ALA A 39 18.85 21.84 -1.86
C ALA A 39 18.85 22.57 -3.21
N ASN A 40 19.01 21.83 -4.30
CA ASN A 40 19.10 22.38 -5.65
C ASN A 40 17.76 22.88 -6.20
N LEU A 41 16.63 22.54 -5.57
CA LEU A 41 15.30 22.92 -6.02
C LEU A 41 14.77 24.16 -5.28
N ALA A 42 15.42 24.58 -4.19
CA ALA A 42 15.00 25.74 -3.42
C ALA A 42 14.91 27.02 -4.28
N ASP A 43 15.83 27.18 -5.25
CA ASP A 43 15.93 28.34 -6.13
C ASP A 43 15.09 28.19 -7.43
N ARG A 44 14.38 27.08 -7.62
CA ARG A 44 13.64 26.77 -8.86
C ARG A 44 12.19 26.37 -8.56
N PRO A 45 11.37 27.30 -8.08
CA PRO A 45 9.97 27.00 -7.81
C PRO A 45 9.21 26.66 -9.09
N GLY A 46 8.40 25.61 -9.04
CA GLY A 46 7.60 25.12 -10.17
C GLY A 46 8.30 24.12 -11.08
N GLU A 47 9.57 23.83 -10.89
CA GLU A 47 10.26 22.75 -11.62
C GLU A 47 9.85 21.39 -11.07
N GLU A 48 9.41 20.49 -11.95
CA GLU A 48 9.05 19.10 -11.60
C GLU A 48 10.22 18.17 -11.87
N ILE A 49 10.63 17.43 -10.83
CA ILE A 49 11.73 16.47 -10.93
C ILE A 49 11.17 15.06 -10.69
N PRO A 50 11.33 14.12 -11.65
CA PRO A 50 10.93 12.75 -11.47
C PRO A 50 11.88 12.00 -10.51
N PHE A 51 11.32 11.02 -9.79
CA PHE A 51 12.10 10.10 -8.97
C PHE A 51 11.54 8.68 -9.06
N GLU A 52 12.41 7.72 -8.83
CA GLU A 52 12.06 6.31 -8.73
C GLU A 52 12.93 5.64 -7.66
N PHE A 53 12.29 4.90 -6.76
CA PHE A 53 12.94 4.09 -5.73
C PHE A 53 12.44 2.67 -5.78
N THR A 54 13.30 1.74 -5.41
CA THR A 54 12.93 0.34 -5.18
C THR A 54 13.41 -0.05 -3.79
N THR A 55 12.53 -0.61 -2.99
CA THR A 55 12.79 -1.04 -1.61
C THR A 55 12.05 -2.33 -1.32
N VAL A 56 12.21 -2.88 -0.12
CA VAL A 56 11.46 -4.04 0.38
C VAL A 56 10.79 -3.69 1.70
N ALA A 57 9.73 -4.40 2.04
CA ALA A 57 8.91 -4.11 3.22
C ALA A 57 9.72 -4.01 4.53
N GLY A 58 10.73 -4.86 4.70
CA GLY A 58 11.58 -4.87 5.89
C GLY A 58 12.51 -3.66 6.02
N GLU A 59 12.81 -2.94 4.93
CA GLU A 59 13.66 -1.75 4.97
C GLU A 59 12.90 -0.49 5.41
N ILE A 60 11.57 -0.50 5.24
CA ILE A 60 10.68 0.63 5.59
C ILE A 60 9.74 0.30 6.75
N ASP A 61 9.95 -0.82 7.44
CA ASP A 61 9.09 -1.30 8.54
C ASP A 61 7.60 -1.42 8.15
N ALA A 62 7.30 -1.73 6.90
CA ALA A 62 5.94 -1.98 6.42
C ALA A 62 5.51 -3.41 6.80
N ILE A 63 5.31 -3.63 8.09
CA ILE A 63 4.99 -4.93 8.69
C ILE A 63 3.55 -4.91 9.20
N ALA A 64 2.78 -5.97 8.86
CA ALA A 64 1.43 -6.19 9.34
C ALA A 64 1.24 -7.64 9.78
N ASP A 65 0.31 -7.87 10.72
CA ASP A 65 0.08 -9.22 11.28
C ASP A 65 -0.73 -10.14 10.35
N THR A 66 -1.57 -9.56 9.49
CA THR A 66 -2.55 -10.30 8.67
C THR A 66 -2.18 -10.45 7.21
N TYR A 67 -1.13 -9.73 6.77
CA TYR A 67 -0.62 -9.78 5.41
C TYR A 67 0.86 -9.40 5.39
N SER A 68 1.53 -9.64 4.26
CA SER A 68 2.90 -9.22 4.02
C SER A 68 3.02 -8.62 2.62
N PHE A 69 4.04 -7.80 2.42
CA PHE A 69 4.42 -7.36 1.08
C PHE A 69 5.62 -8.20 0.62
N GLU A 70 5.49 -8.83 -0.54
CA GLU A 70 6.50 -9.70 -1.12
C GLU A 70 7.20 -9.04 -2.30
N GLY A 71 8.52 -9.29 -2.39
CA GLY A 71 9.35 -8.75 -3.46
C GLY A 71 9.58 -7.25 -3.35
N ASP A 72 9.77 -6.63 -4.49
CA ASP A 72 10.11 -5.21 -4.60
C ASP A 72 8.89 -4.31 -4.47
N ILE A 73 9.04 -3.26 -3.69
CA ILE A 73 8.12 -2.13 -3.61
C ILE A 73 8.73 -1.02 -4.47
N VAL A 74 8.06 -0.66 -5.54
CA VAL A 74 8.51 0.37 -6.49
C VAL A 74 7.73 1.64 -6.27
N VAL A 75 8.44 2.73 -5.97
CA VAL A 75 7.86 4.06 -5.75
C VAL A 75 8.29 4.98 -6.87
N ARG A 76 7.34 5.51 -7.63
CA ARG A 76 7.58 6.41 -8.76
C ARG A 76 6.77 7.67 -8.62
N GLY A 77 7.36 8.81 -8.94
CA GLY A 77 6.62 10.06 -8.85
C GLY A 77 7.42 11.26 -9.33
N VAL A 78 6.86 12.41 -9.01
CA VAL A 78 7.48 13.72 -9.24
C VAL A 78 7.43 14.53 -7.96
N TYR A 79 8.42 15.38 -7.76
CA TYR A 79 8.38 16.37 -6.71
C TYR A 79 8.61 17.78 -7.25
N VAL A 80 8.01 18.76 -6.61
CA VAL A 80 8.02 20.16 -7.02
C VAL A 80 8.13 21.06 -5.79
N HIS A 81 8.94 22.13 -5.90
CA HIS A 81 8.96 23.21 -4.91
C HIS A 81 7.90 24.26 -5.27
N THR A 82 6.92 24.47 -4.37
CA THR A 82 5.80 25.42 -4.59
C THR A 82 6.08 26.83 -4.09
N GLY A 83 7.32 27.11 -3.64
CA GLY A 83 7.71 28.36 -3.00
C GLY A 83 7.57 28.35 -1.46
N ARG A 84 6.70 27.48 -0.92
CA ARG A 84 6.50 27.32 0.55
C ARG A 84 6.79 25.91 1.04
N CYS A 85 6.46 24.93 0.25
CA CYS A 85 6.63 23.52 0.58
C CYS A 85 7.10 22.74 -0.65
N TYR A 86 7.55 21.52 -0.40
CA TYR A 86 7.84 20.52 -1.42
C TYR A 86 6.67 19.57 -1.50
N ARG A 87 6.07 19.42 -2.68
CA ARG A 87 4.99 18.47 -2.92
C ARG A 87 5.54 17.26 -3.67
N PHE A 88 5.22 16.09 -3.16
CA PHE A 88 5.55 14.80 -3.74
C PHE A 88 4.27 14.11 -4.17
N THR A 89 4.18 13.75 -5.44
CA THR A 89 3.02 13.05 -6.00
C THR A 89 3.51 11.84 -6.78
N GLY A 90 2.91 10.70 -6.56
CA GLY A 90 3.36 9.49 -7.22
C GLY A 90 2.52 8.28 -6.91
N GLN A 91 3.07 7.12 -7.29
CA GLN A 91 2.46 5.80 -7.13
C GLN A 91 3.44 4.83 -6.48
N ILE A 92 2.89 3.97 -5.65
CA ILE A 92 3.58 2.86 -5.01
C ILE A 92 3.02 1.58 -5.59
N SER A 93 3.86 0.77 -6.24
CA SER A 93 3.49 -0.55 -6.76
C SER A 93 4.10 -1.63 -5.88
N CYS A 94 3.28 -2.56 -5.40
CA CYS A 94 3.72 -3.65 -4.54
C CYS A 94 2.89 -4.91 -4.77
N THR A 95 3.38 -6.05 -4.28
CA THR A 95 2.65 -7.32 -4.24
C THR A 95 2.32 -7.66 -2.79
N LYS A 96 1.02 -7.70 -2.46
CA LYS A 96 0.51 -8.09 -1.15
C LYS A 96 0.23 -9.58 -1.13
N SER A 97 0.73 -10.28 -0.12
CA SER A 97 0.46 -11.70 0.15
C SER A 97 -0.36 -11.83 1.44
N PHE A 98 -1.43 -12.62 1.39
CA PHE A 98 -2.36 -12.75 2.50
C PHE A 98 -3.12 -14.09 2.46
N VAL A 99 -3.75 -14.45 3.56
CA VAL A 99 -4.73 -15.54 3.60
C VAL A 99 -6.12 -14.95 3.41
N CYS A 100 -6.89 -15.50 2.47
CA CYS A 100 -8.24 -15.03 2.19
C CYS A 100 -9.18 -15.25 3.39
N ASP A 101 -9.86 -14.21 3.87
CA ASP A 101 -10.76 -14.28 5.02
C ASP A 101 -12.03 -15.11 4.76
N ARG A 102 -12.35 -15.41 3.48
CA ARG A 102 -13.52 -16.20 3.11
C ARG A 102 -13.21 -17.69 2.91
N CYS A 103 -12.16 -18.02 2.18
CA CYS A 103 -11.84 -19.39 1.81
C CYS A 103 -10.60 -19.96 2.50
N LEU A 104 -9.89 -19.15 3.26
CA LEU A 104 -8.68 -19.47 4.01
C LEU A 104 -7.51 -19.98 3.12
N GLU A 105 -7.55 -19.71 1.84
CA GLU A 105 -6.44 -20.03 0.94
C GLU A 105 -5.44 -18.88 0.84
N PRO A 106 -4.13 -19.19 0.75
CA PRO A 106 -3.12 -18.19 0.48
C PRO A 106 -3.33 -17.56 -0.88
N SER A 107 -3.19 -16.25 -0.96
CA SER A 107 -3.41 -15.46 -2.17
C SER A 107 -2.47 -14.28 -2.23
N SER A 108 -2.16 -13.82 -3.43
CA SER A 108 -1.38 -12.61 -3.65
C SER A 108 -2.10 -11.67 -4.61
N LEU A 109 -1.92 -10.38 -4.40
CA LEU A 109 -2.55 -9.33 -5.20
C LEU A 109 -1.54 -8.22 -5.49
N GLN A 110 -1.40 -7.83 -6.75
CA GLN A 110 -0.68 -6.62 -7.11
C GLN A 110 -1.53 -5.40 -6.79
N GLN A 111 -0.94 -4.44 -6.08
CA GLN A 111 -1.58 -3.21 -5.67
C GLN A 111 -0.80 -2.01 -6.18
N VAL A 112 -1.53 -0.94 -6.48
CA VAL A 112 -0.98 0.37 -6.80
C VAL A 112 -1.69 1.38 -5.92
N HIS A 113 -0.91 2.13 -5.13
CA HIS A 113 -1.41 3.16 -4.23
C HIS A 113 -0.91 4.51 -4.70
N ASP A 114 -1.80 5.48 -4.81
CA ASP A 114 -1.43 6.87 -5.11
C ASP A 114 -1.07 7.59 -3.80
N PHE A 115 -0.10 8.49 -3.87
CA PHE A 115 0.21 9.38 -2.76
C PHE A 115 0.42 10.83 -3.22
N ASN A 116 0.07 11.77 -2.37
CA ASN A 116 0.26 13.21 -2.58
C ASN A 116 0.55 13.88 -1.24
N GLU A 117 1.83 14.11 -0.98
CA GLU A 117 2.30 14.57 0.31
C GLU A 117 3.05 15.89 0.21
N GLU A 118 2.91 16.72 1.23
CA GLU A 118 3.60 17.99 1.33
C GLU A 118 4.58 17.99 2.50
N PHE A 119 5.77 18.51 2.21
CA PHE A 119 6.85 18.66 3.18
C PHE A 119 7.21 20.14 3.32
N GLN A 120 7.29 20.60 4.56
CA GLN A 120 7.68 21.97 4.88
C GLN A 120 8.96 21.96 5.71
N ARG A 121 9.90 22.85 5.38
CA ARG A 121 11.12 23.01 6.16
C ARG A 121 10.80 23.66 7.50
N GLY A 122 11.35 23.11 8.58
CA GLY A 122 11.16 23.58 9.95
C GLY A 122 10.43 22.58 10.85
N SER A 123 10.02 23.03 12.02
CA SER A 123 9.32 22.22 13.02
C SER A 123 7.82 22.53 13.05
N GLU A 124 7.03 21.55 13.51
CA GLU A 124 5.60 21.74 13.72
C GLU A 124 5.34 22.92 14.68
N PRO A 125 4.41 23.84 14.34
CA PRO A 125 4.08 24.97 15.21
C PRO A 125 3.47 24.48 16.52
N ALA A 126 3.98 24.98 17.65
CA ALA A 126 3.56 24.58 19.00
C ALA A 126 2.09 24.97 19.36
N SER A 127 1.42 25.78 18.53
CA SER A 127 0.04 26.18 18.76
C SER A 127 -0.91 25.28 17.97
N GLY A 128 -1.81 24.57 18.68
CA GLY A 128 -2.87 23.72 18.14
C GLY A 128 -3.94 24.50 17.35
N GLY A 129 -3.55 25.12 16.24
CA GLY A 129 -4.47 25.63 15.24
C GLY A 129 -5.18 24.47 14.55
N GLU A 130 -6.38 24.72 14.05
CA GLU A 130 -7.18 23.77 13.29
C GLU A 130 -6.34 23.22 12.12
N LYS A 131 -5.91 21.95 12.22
CA LYS A 131 -5.11 21.28 11.19
C LYS A 131 -6.02 20.96 10.00
N THR A 132 -6.17 21.89 9.08
CA THR A 132 -6.92 21.69 7.83
C THR A 132 -6.13 20.84 6.82
N LYS A 133 -4.84 20.64 7.02
CA LYS A 133 -3.97 19.85 6.14
C LYS A 133 -2.85 19.20 6.95
N ILE A 134 -2.60 17.93 6.67
CA ILE A 134 -1.44 17.21 7.21
C ILE A 134 -0.23 17.66 6.39
N VAL A 135 0.77 18.25 7.04
CA VAL A 135 2.04 18.67 6.45
C VAL A 135 3.15 17.96 7.20
N ASN A 136 4.03 17.31 6.48
CA ASN A 136 5.23 16.69 7.04
C ASN A 136 6.32 17.77 7.21
N TYR A 137 7.02 17.74 8.34
CA TYR A 137 8.11 18.69 8.61
C TYR A 137 9.45 17.99 8.47
N PHE A 138 10.45 18.72 7.94
CA PHE A 138 11.80 18.21 7.82
C PHE A 138 12.84 19.31 8.11
N ASP A 139 14.02 18.89 8.57
CA ASP A 139 15.15 19.76 8.82
C ASP A 139 16.28 19.50 7.81
N GLY A 140 17.01 20.58 7.47
CA GLY A 140 18.12 20.48 6.50
C GLY A 140 17.66 20.44 5.06
N ASP A 141 18.37 19.66 4.23
CA ASP A 141 18.20 19.63 2.77
C ASP A 141 17.78 18.26 2.25
N VAL A 142 17.51 17.30 3.13
CA VAL A 142 17.18 15.92 2.77
C VAL A 142 15.81 15.57 3.30
N ILE A 143 14.92 15.12 2.41
CA ILE A 143 13.59 14.60 2.74
C ILE A 143 13.64 13.07 2.67
N ASP A 144 13.22 12.41 3.74
CA ASP A 144 13.04 10.96 3.80
C ASP A 144 11.59 10.60 3.54
N LEU A 145 11.34 9.87 2.46
CA LEU A 145 9.99 9.41 2.08
C LEU A 145 9.60 8.09 2.75
N SER A 146 10.54 7.36 3.36
CA SER A 146 10.28 6.02 3.91
C SER A 146 9.11 5.98 4.90
N PRO A 147 8.97 6.91 5.87
CA PRO A 147 7.84 6.92 6.80
C PRO A 147 6.49 7.11 6.09
N VAL A 148 6.45 8.03 5.13
CA VAL A 148 5.23 8.34 4.37
C VAL A 148 4.80 7.14 3.53
N ILE A 149 5.72 6.53 2.79
CA ILE A 149 5.44 5.36 1.96
C ILE A 149 4.96 4.19 2.81
N ARG A 150 5.59 3.94 3.97
CA ARG A 150 5.12 2.96 4.95
C ARG A 150 3.68 3.24 5.38
N ASP A 151 3.40 4.49 5.77
CA ASP A 151 2.10 4.87 6.30
C ASP A 151 1.01 4.75 5.23
N VAL A 152 1.28 5.11 3.97
CA VAL A 152 0.35 4.89 2.83
C VAL A 152 0.09 3.40 2.64
N LEU A 153 1.13 2.56 2.59
CA LEU A 153 0.99 1.11 2.41
C LEU A 153 0.18 0.45 3.52
N LEU A 154 0.33 0.89 4.76
CA LEU A 154 -0.38 0.30 5.90
C LEU A 154 -1.81 0.85 6.03
N SER A 155 -2.04 2.13 5.71
CA SER A 155 -3.35 2.77 5.90
C SER A 155 -4.33 2.50 4.77
N ASP A 156 -3.86 2.33 3.54
CA ASP A 156 -4.70 2.14 2.35
C ASP A 156 -5.01 0.66 2.08
N GLN A 157 -5.15 -0.13 3.15
CA GLN A 157 -5.49 -1.54 3.06
C GLN A 157 -6.97 -1.78 3.36
N PRO A 158 -7.63 -2.67 2.60
CA PRO A 158 -9.01 -3.04 2.89
C PRO A 158 -9.10 -3.77 4.23
N LEU A 159 -10.22 -3.59 4.94
CA LEU A 159 -10.49 -4.26 6.22
C LEU A 159 -10.52 -5.79 6.10
N ASN A 160 -10.91 -6.31 4.93
CA ASN A 160 -10.99 -7.75 4.66
C ASN A 160 -10.10 -8.12 3.49
N ASN A 161 -9.29 -9.14 3.67
CA ASN A 161 -8.43 -9.72 2.65
C ASN A 161 -9.19 -10.80 1.88
N ILE A 162 -9.61 -10.52 0.65
CA ILE A 162 -10.41 -11.43 -0.18
C ILE A 162 -9.65 -11.74 -1.46
N CYS A 163 -9.46 -13.02 -1.77
CA CYS A 163 -8.70 -13.46 -2.95
C CYS A 163 -9.33 -13.03 -4.28
N ASN A 164 -10.66 -12.97 -4.34
CA ASN A 164 -11.44 -12.56 -5.52
C ASN A 164 -12.78 -12.00 -5.05
N ALA A 165 -13.32 -11.02 -5.77
CA ALA A 165 -14.64 -10.43 -5.49
C ALA A 165 -15.76 -11.50 -5.44
N ASP A 166 -15.67 -12.51 -6.30
CA ASP A 166 -16.63 -13.62 -6.41
C ASP A 166 -16.29 -14.82 -5.51
N CYS A 167 -15.35 -14.68 -4.56
CA CYS A 167 -14.99 -15.75 -3.65
C CYS A 167 -16.21 -16.26 -2.89
N ARG A 168 -16.52 -17.56 -3.06
CA ARG A 168 -17.67 -18.23 -2.44
C ARG A 168 -17.41 -18.67 -1.00
N GLY A 169 -16.15 -18.63 -0.56
CA GLY A 169 -15.74 -18.97 0.80
C GLY A 169 -15.87 -20.46 1.13
N LEU A 170 -15.95 -20.75 2.43
CA LEU A 170 -16.13 -22.10 2.96
C LEU A 170 -17.59 -22.39 3.25
N CYS A 171 -17.97 -23.66 3.12
CA CYS A 171 -19.28 -24.14 3.55
C CYS A 171 -19.37 -24.10 5.08
N LEU A 172 -20.39 -23.43 5.62
CA LEU A 172 -20.60 -23.30 7.07
C LEU A 172 -20.91 -24.64 7.78
N LYS A 173 -21.32 -25.68 7.04
CA LYS A 173 -21.62 -27.00 7.61
C LYS A 173 -20.44 -27.96 7.59
N CYS A 174 -19.72 -28.05 6.48
CA CYS A 174 -18.67 -29.06 6.31
C CYS A 174 -17.27 -28.49 6.11
N GLY A 175 -17.12 -27.16 5.99
CA GLY A 175 -15.82 -26.50 5.79
C GLY A 175 -15.25 -26.64 4.36
N ALA A 176 -15.94 -27.28 3.43
CA ALA A 176 -15.45 -27.42 2.07
C ALA A 176 -15.34 -26.06 1.37
N ASN A 177 -14.28 -25.84 0.60
CA ASN A 177 -14.09 -24.63 -0.18
C ASN A 177 -15.04 -24.63 -1.39
N LEU A 178 -15.97 -23.67 -1.38
CA LEU A 178 -17.02 -23.55 -2.39
C LEU A 178 -16.51 -22.99 -3.73
N ASN A 179 -15.30 -22.50 -3.79
CA ASN A 179 -14.66 -22.07 -5.04
C ASN A 179 -14.29 -23.28 -5.92
N HIS A 180 -14.02 -24.44 -5.31
CA HIS A 180 -13.68 -25.68 -6.03
C HIS A 180 -14.88 -26.51 -6.46
N GLY A 181 -16.08 -26.21 -5.93
CA GLY A 181 -17.31 -26.92 -6.27
C GLY A 181 -18.36 -26.85 -5.18
N ASP A 182 -19.54 -27.40 -5.48
CA ASP A 182 -20.61 -27.50 -4.50
C ASP A 182 -20.41 -28.76 -3.65
N CYS A 183 -20.54 -28.62 -2.34
CA CYS A 183 -20.41 -29.72 -1.38
C CYS A 183 -21.73 -30.52 -1.18
N GLY A 184 -22.85 -30.12 -1.78
CA GLY A 184 -24.15 -30.75 -1.64
C GLY A 184 -24.82 -30.55 -0.26
N CYS A 185 -24.22 -29.78 0.65
CA CYS A 185 -24.86 -29.48 1.93
C CYS A 185 -26.02 -28.52 1.75
N ASP A 186 -27.17 -28.82 2.39
CA ASP A 186 -28.21 -27.80 2.57
C ASP A 186 -27.67 -26.67 3.47
N ARG A 187 -27.49 -25.49 2.89
CA ARG A 187 -26.92 -24.29 3.55
C ARG A 187 -27.99 -23.36 4.12
N THR A 188 -29.28 -23.75 4.01
CA THR A 188 -30.38 -23.01 4.59
C THR A 188 -30.30 -23.07 6.11
N VAL A 189 -29.68 -22.10 6.73
CA VAL A 189 -29.63 -21.91 8.19
C VAL A 189 -30.70 -20.89 8.54
N ILE A 190 -31.79 -21.35 9.15
CA ILE A 190 -32.83 -20.47 9.67
C ILE A 190 -32.46 -20.10 11.10
N ASP A 191 -32.22 -18.80 11.35
CA ASP A 191 -32.02 -18.30 12.71
C ASP A 191 -33.31 -18.62 13.52
N PRO A 192 -33.23 -19.35 14.67
CA PRO A 192 -34.38 -19.67 15.48
C PRO A 192 -35.20 -18.45 15.89
N ARG A 193 -34.54 -17.28 16.05
CA ARG A 193 -35.23 -16.03 16.36
C ARG A 193 -36.10 -15.50 15.23
N LEU A 194 -35.81 -15.88 13.98
CA LEU A 194 -36.56 -15.50 12.78
C LEU A 194 -37.53 -16.58 12.31
N ALA A 195 -37.65 -17.70 13.02
CA ALA A 195 -38.53 -18.83 12.65
C ALA A 195 -40.02 -18.40 12.54
N ALA A 196 -40.45 -17.45 13.35
CA ALA A 196 -41.82 -16.89 13.29
C ALA A 196 -42.10 -16.17 11.96
N LEU A 197 -41.12 -15.46 11.39
CA LEU A 197 -41.25 -14.76 10.12
C LEU A 197 -41.39 -15.74 8.95
N GLN A 198 -40.75 -16.90 9.01
CA GLN A 198 -40.89 -17.96 8.00
C GLN A 198 -42.29 -18.54 7.97
N GLN A 199 -42.93 -18.68 9.13
CA GLN A 199 -44.36 -19.16 9.21
C GLN A 199 -45.28 -18.14 8.53
N LEU A 200 -45.09 -16.85 8.74
CA LEU A 200 -45.87 -15.80 8.09
C LEU A 200 -45.70 -15.79 6.57
N LEU A 201 -44.49 -16.01 6.07
CA LEU A 201 -44.23 -16.11 4.62
C LEU A 201 -44.91 -17.32 3.99
N LYS A 202 -44.97 -18.46 4.68
CA LYS A 202 -45.69 -19.67 4.20
C LYS A 202 -47.20 -19.46 4.16
N GLN A 203 -47.76 -18.75 5.15
CA GLN A 203 -49.19 -18.44 5.20
C GLN A 203 -49.61 -17.49 4.07
N ASN A 204 -48.82 -16.49 3.74
CA ASN A 204 -49.14 -15.56 2.64
C ASN A 204 -49.07 -16.22 1.26
N ASN A 205 -48.18 -17.20 1.03
CA ASN A 205 -48.08 -17.88 -0.25
C ASN A 205 -49.21 -18.90 -0.48
N SER A 206 -49.91 -19.37 0.57
CA SER A 206 -51.09 -20.26 0.46
C SER A 206 -52.38 -19.50 0.26
N SER A 207 -52.41 -18.18 0.25
CA SER A 207 -53.60 -17.35 0.06
C SER A 207 -53.72 -16.73 -1.34
N ILE A 208 -52.85 -17.16 -2.29
CA ILE A 208 -52.80 -16.63 -3.67
C ILE A 208 -53.13 -17.75 -4.71
N GLU A 209 -53.68 -18.89 -4.31
CA GLU A 209 -54.29 -19.88 -5.22
C GLU A 209 -55.80 -19.75 -5.27
#